data_d3d99f1dce732e505ba9f8612185c9dc
#
_entry.id   d3d99f1dce732e505ba9f8612185c9dc
#
_cell.length_a   1.000
_cell.length_b   1.000
_cell.length_c   1.000
_cell.angle_alpha   90.00
_cell.angle_beta   90.00
_cell.angle_gamma   90.00
#
_symmetry.space_group_name_H-M   'P 1'
#
loop_
_entity.id
_entity.type
_entity.pdbx_description
1 polymer ?
#
loop_
_entity_poly.entity_id
_entity_poly.type
_entity_poly.pdbx_seq_one_letter_code
_entity_poly.pdbx_strand_id
1 'polypeptide(L)'
;MDQRSSNSTPSHREQWLALLERQGVGRPKVLHVVDVPGGLVQATLGEPPGRISLDGAPASVLMFNMSPVQGLRQTRQGRSFVSDMLHGEMTLMPHGVPSQWWWNSTCDRLDVIVSPDVFGDGSSLNVVDRYVFRDSEMEAICRHLYQKLSLNGRPQRLYVESQLMRLAVLLLDRHSTASLAARIPPPGSLTRNQARRVLDYIESNLSHELTLRELAGITDLSLHHFARLFKRTIGVAPYRYVLERRVERAKVMLCTADASLADISLSVGFDSQSHFTSVFGRMVGATPTEFQGSSRKRRR
;
A
#
# COMPACT_ATOMS: atom_id res chain seq x y z
N MET A 1 -14.91 52.37 5.94
CA MET A 1 -13.64 51.66 5.66
C MET A 1 -13.77 50.28 6.26
N ASP A 2 -14.32 49.36 5.48
CA ASP A 2 -14.58 47.98 5.92
C ASP A 2 -13.55 47.06 5.24
N GLN A 3 -12.50 46.75 5.96
CA GLN A 3 -11.57 45.68 5.54
C GLN A 3 -12.19 44.34 6.00
N ARG A 4 -13.01 43.77 5.14
CA ARG A 4 -13.32 42.34 5.25
C ARG A 4 -12.09 41.56 4.78
N SER A 5 -11.23 41.15 5.71
CA SER A 5 -10.22 40.11 5.48
C SER A 5 -10.95 38.84 5.11
N SER A 6 -10.91 38.49 3.84
CA SER A 6 -11.37 37.21 3.35
C SER A 6 -10.43 36.12 3.89
N ASN A 7 -10.81 35.49 4.98
CA ASN A 7 -10.20 34.28 5.49
C ASN A 7 -10.62 33.14 4.53
N SER A 8 -10.01 33.06 3.33
CA SER A 8 -10.20 31.93 2.43
C SER A 8 -9.44 30.74 3.01
N THR A 9 -10.13 29.67 3.28
CA THR A 9 -9.50 28.38 3.65
C THR A 9 -8.46 28.04 2.59
N PRO A 10 -7.21 27.71 2.97
CA PRO A 10 -6.15 27.39 1.99
C PRO A 10 -6.56 26.18 1.14
N SER A 11 -6.22 26.23 -0.15
CA SER A 11 -6.53 25.13 -1.08
C SER A 11 -5.79 23.83 -0.67
N HIS A 12 -6.29 22.68 -1.13
CA HIS A 12 -5.62 21.38 -0.88
C HIS A 12 -4.17 21.41 -1.38
N ARG A 13 -3.92 22.11 -2.48
CA ARG A 13 -2.58 22.30 -3.02
C ARG A 13 -1.68 23.07 -2.06
N GLU A 14 -2.14 24.17 -1.50
CA GLU A 14 -1.37 24.98 -0.55
C GLU A 14 -1.08 24.20 0.73
N GLN A 15 -2.04 23.48 1.24
CA GLN A 15 -1.88 22.62 2.41
C GLN A 15 -0.86 21.50 2.15
N TRP A 16 -0.93 20.85 0.97
CA TRP A 16 -0.03 19.79 0.58
C TRP A 16 1.40 20.28 0.35
N LEU A 17 1.57 21.38 -0.38
CA LEU A 17 2.89 21.97 -0.63
C LEU A 17 3.53 22.47 0.67
N ALA A 18 2.77 23.12 1.55
CA ALA A 18 3.26 23.54 2.85
C ALA A 18 3.71 22.36 3.74
N LEU A 19 3.02 21.23 3.65
CA LEU A 19 3.43 19.99 4.33
C LEU A 19 4.78 19.51 3.79
N LEU A 20 4.95 19.42 2.47
CA LEU A 20 6.20 18.97 1.83
C LEU A 20 7.37 19.92 2.14
N GLU A 21 7.15 21.22 2.12
CA GLU A 21 8.17 22.24 2.44
C GLU A 21 8.64 22.17 3.89
N ARG A 22 7.71 22.02 4.83
CA ARG A 22 8.05 21.88 6.27
C ARG A 22 8.92 20.66 6.57
N GLN A 23 8.79 19.60 5.76
CA GLN A 23 9.50 18.34 5.95
C GLN A 23 10.87 18.32 5.24
N GLY A 24 11.30 19.44 4.63
CA GLY A 24 12.59 19.52 3.93
C GLY A 24 12.67 18.61 2.69
N VAL A 25 11.54 18.21 2.16
CA VAL A 25 11.45 17.44 0.92
C VAL A 25 11.81 18.35 -0.22
N GLY A 26 12.91 18.05 -0.93
CA GLY A 26 13.24 18.72 -2.17
C GLY A 26 12.02 18.66 -3.11
N ARG A 27 11.72 19.77 -3.80
CA ARG A 27 10.57 19.80 -4.72
C ARG A 27 10.71 18.67 -5.74
N PRO A 28 9.81 17.66 -5.73
CA PRO A 28 9.84 16.62 -6.75
C PRO A 28 9.66 17.27 -8.13
N LYS A 29 10.18 16.64 -9.19
CA LYS A 29 9.84 17.01 -10.56
C LYS A 29 8.37 16.70 -10.81
N VAL A 30 7.51 17.56 -10.31
CA VAL A 30 6.06 17.43 -10.47
C VAL A 30 5.73 17.83 -11.90
N LEU A 31 5.19 16.90 -12.69
CA LEU A 31 4.74 17.21 -14.05
C LEU A 31 3.51 18.09 -14.02
N HIS A 32 2.50 17.66 -13.26
CA HIS A 32 1.23 18.37 -13.15
C HIS A 32 0.60 18.16 -11.79
N VAL A 33 0.02 19.25 -11.27
CA VAL A 33 -0.84 19.23 -10.08
C VAL A 33 -2.17 19.84 -10.49
N VAL A 34 -3.25 19.11 -10.24
CA VAL A 34 -4.62 19.59 -10.44
C VAL A 34 -5.35 19.57 -9.12
N ASP A 35 -5.69 20.75 -8.63
CA ASP A 35 -6.50 20.95 -7.43
C ASP A 35 -7.98 21.00 -7.84
N VAL A 36 -8.79 20.18 -7.21
CA VAL A 36 -10.23 20.05 -7.47
C VAL A 36 -11.00 20.03 -6.14
N PRO A 37 -12.30 20.31 -6.15
CA PRO A 37 -13.12 20.09 -4.96
C PRO A 37 -12.93 18.66 -4.41
N GLY A 38 -12.72 18.56 -3.10
CA GLY A 38 -12.49 17.28 -2.42
C GLY A 38 -11.08 16.70 -2.54
N GLY A 39 -10.12 17.39 -3.18
CA GLY A 39 -8.74 16.89 -3.16
C GLY A 39 -7.82 17.42 -4.26
N LEU A 40 -6.75 16.66 -4.49
CA LEU A 40 -5.68 17.02 -5.40
C LEU A 40 -5.17 15.76 -6.11
N VAL A 41 -4.80 15.88 -7.39
CA VAL A 41 -4.11 14.83 -8.15
C VAL A 41 -2.77 15.37 -8.64
N GLN A 42 -1.70 14.64 -8.33
CA GLN A 42 -0.32 15.00 -8.69
C GLN A 42 0.33 13.85 -9.46
N ALA A 43 0.86 14.15 -10.64
CA ALA A 43 1.71 13.23 -11.37
C ALA A 43 3.19 13.63 -11.22
N THR A 44 4.02 12.66 -10.86
CA THR A 44 5.48 12.82 -10.69
C THR A 44 6.20 11.89 -11.64
N LEU A 45 7.21 12.43 -12.36
CA LEU A 45 8.04 11.67 -13.29
C LEU A 45 9.50 11.72 -12.84
N GLY A 46 10.16 10.56 -12.86
CA GLY A 46 11.58 10.46 -12.62
C GLY A 46 11.98 10.95 -11.22
N GLU A 47 11.17 10.72 -10.21
CA GLU A 47 11.54 11.09 -8.85
C GLU A 47 12.76 10.28 -8.39
N PRO A 48 13.86 10.95 -8.03
CA PRO A 48 15.09 10.27 -7.65
C PRO A 48 14.93 9.51 -6.34
N PRO A 49 15.85 8.56 -6.02
CA PRO A 49 15.92 7.93 -4.72
C PRO A 49 15.90 8.97 -3.59
N GLY A 50 15.15 8.67 -2.54
CA GLY A 50 14.97 9.67 -1.49
C GLY A 50 14.30 9.15 -0.22
N ARG A 51 13.97 10.11 0.62
CA ARG A 51 13.20 9.89 1.84
C ARG A 51 12.24 11.05 2.09
N ILE A 52 11.11 10.74 2.70
CA ILE A 52 10.15 11.73 3.18
C ILE A 52 9.63 11.32 4.55
N SER A 53 9.42 12.29 5.43
CA SER A 53 8.76 12.11 6.72
C SER A 53 7.55 13.05 6.77
N LEU A 54 6.39 12.53 7.10
CA LEU A 54 5.14 13.30 7.21
C LEU A 54 4.61 13.13 8.62
N ASP A 55 4.37 14.23 9.32
CA ASP A 55 3.81 14.24 10.70
C ASP A 55 2.30 13.96 10.73
N GLY A 56 1.71 13.71 9.57
CA GLY A 56 0.30 13.45 9.34
C GLY A 56 -0.21 14.31 8.20
N ALA A 57 -0.68 13.68 7.13
CA ALA A 57 -1.26 14.40 6.00
C ALA A 57 -2.67 14.91 6.36
N PRO A 58 -3.07 16.11 5.93
CA PRO A 58 -4.41 16.65 6.18
C PRO A 58 -5.51 15.90 5.45
N ALA A 59 -5.13 15.06 4.49
CA ALA A 59 -5.99 14.26 3.64
C ALA A 59 -5.46 12.83 3.50
N SER A 60 -6.31 11.90 3.10
CA SER A 60 -5.88 10.54 2.75
C SER A 60 -5.10 10.54 1.44
N VAL A 61 -4.04 9.73 1.36
CA VAL A 61 -3.16 9.67 0.18
C VAL A 61 -3.21 8.27 -0.42
N LEU A 62 -3.65 8.21 -1.68
CA LEU A 62 -3.51 7.03 -2.53
C LEU A 62 -2.32 7.26 -3.46
N MET A 63 -1.26 6.48 -3.29
CA MET A 63 -0.11 6.47 -4.21
C MET A 63 -0.24 5.30 -5.18
N PHE A 64 -0.12 5.57 -6.47
CA PHE A 64 -0.14 4.59 -7.54
C PHE A 64 1.20 4.61 -8.27
N ASN A 65 1.88 3.45 -8.32
CA ASN A 65 3.19 3.34 -8.94
C ASN A 65 3.07 3.08 -10.44
N MET A 66 3.59 4.01 -11.22
CA MET A 66 3.66 3.93 -12.69
C MET A 66 4.93 3.23 -13.18
N SER A 67 5.94 3.10 -12.31
CA SER A 67 7.14 2.31 -12.54
C SER A 67 7.46 1.47 -11.29
N PRO A 68 8.26 0.40 -11.41
CA PRO A 68 8.70 -0.34 -10.24
C PRO A 68 9.49 0.54 -9.28
N VAL A 69 9.23 0.41 -7.98
CA VAL A 69 9.96 1.10 -6.90
C VAL A 69 10.74 0.08 -6.11
N GLN A 70 12.05 0.32 -5.95
CA GLN A 70 12.94 -0.62 -5.27
C GLN A 70 13.32 -0.14 -3.89
N GLY A 71 13.44 -1.10 -2.97
CA GLY A 71 13.85 -0.84 -1.61
C GLY A 71 12.91 0.13 -0.90
N LEU A 72 11.63 0.12 -1.26
CA LEU A 72 10.66 0.95 -0.57
C LEU A 72 10.54 0.50 0.87
N ARG A 73 10.81 1.41 1.80
CA ARG A 73 10.54 1.25 3.22
C ARG A 73 9.49 2.27 3.63
N GLN A 74 8.46 1.80 4.31
CA GLN A 74 7.40 2.63 4.86
C GLN A 74 7.27 2.34 6.36
N THR A 75 7.27 3.36 7.19
CA THR A 75 7.01 3.23 8.62
C THR A 75 5.82 4.09 8.99
N ARG A 76 4.80 3.48 9.61
CA ARG A 76 3.56 4.13 10.05
C ARG A 76 3.08 3.49 11.35
N GLN A 77 2.67 4.31 12.33
CA GLN A 77 2.14 3.82 13.61
C GLN A 77 3.04 2.76 14.28
N GLY A 78 4.37 2.93 14.23
CA GLY A 78 5.33 1.99 14.80
C GLY A 78 5.53 0.69 14.02
N ARG A 79 4.87 0.52 12.87
CA ARG A 79 5.03 -0.64 11.99
C ARG A 79 5.87 -0.26 10.78
N SER A 80 6.87 -1.08 10.46
CA SER A 80 7.68 -0.91 9.24
C SER A 80 7.32 -1.97 8.21
N PHE A 81 7.22 -1.53 6.97
CA PHE A 81 7.04 -2.37 5.80
C PHE A 81 8.18 -2.11 4.81
N VAL A 82 8.80 -3.15 4.31
CA VAL A 82 9.88 -3.08 3.32
C VAL A 82 9.57 -4.05 2.20
N SER A 83 9.45 -3.52 0.99
CA SER A 83 9.24 -4.33 -0.22
C SER A 83 9.61 -3.52 -1.45
N ASP A 84 9.98 -4.21 -2.51
CA ASP A 84 9.90 -3.61 -3.84
C ASP A 84 8.43 -3.52 -4.24
N MET A 85 8.04 -2.43 -4.87
CA MET A 85 6.71 -2.29 -5.45
C MET A 85 6.77 -2.44 -6.96
N LEU A 86 5.81 -3.15 -7.50
CA LEU A 86 5.66 -3.37 -8.94
C LEU A 86 4.81 -2.26 -9.57
N HIS A 87 4.94 -2.15 -10.89
CA HIS A 87 4.01 -1.34 -11.68
C HIS A 87 2.55 -1.73 -11.40
N GLY A 88 1.70 -0.74 -11.17
CA GLY A 88 0.28 -0.93 -10.88
C GLY A 88 -0.05 -1.23 -9.41
N GLU A 89 0.95 -1.38 -8.54
CA GLU A 89 0.69 -1.48 -7.10
C GLU A 89 0.45 -0.13 -6.46
N MET A 90 -0.43 -0.15 -5.48
CA MET A 90 -0.90 1.03 -4.76
C MET A 90 -0.59 0.96 -3.27
N THR A 91 -0.44 2.13 -2.69
CA THR A 91 -0.37 2.34 -1.25
C THR A 91 -1.47 3.30 -0.84
N LEU A 92 -2.16 3.01 0.25
CA LEU A 92 -3.20 3.87 0.80
C LEU A 92 -2.84 4.26 2.23
N MET A 93 -2.77 5.57 2.48
CA MET A 93 -2.46 6.15 3.78
C MET A 93 -3.64 6.98 4.27
N PRO A 94 -4.19 6.71 5.46
CA PRO A 94 -5.23 7.52 6.07
C PRO A 94 -4.74 8.94 6.39
N HIS A 95 -5.65 9.91 6.42
CA HIS A 95 -5.36 11.25 6.92
C HIS A 95 -4.89 11.21 8.39
N GLY A 96 -4.09 12.18 8.80
CA GLY A 96 -3.58 12.30 10.16
C GLY A 96 -2.56 11.25 10.60
N VAL A 97 -2.19 10.29 9.75
CA VAL A 97 -1.25 9.23 10.10
C VAL A 97 0.19 9.69 9.84
N PRO A 98 1.05 9.80 10.89
CA PRO A 98 2.47 10.05 10.70
C PRO A 98 3.13 8.90 9.95
N SER A 99 4.00 9.24 9.01
CA SER A 99 4.64 8.26 8.14
C SER A 99 6.05 8.65 7.72
N GLN A 100 6.89 7.65 7.51
CA GLN A 100 8.24 7.82 7.00
C GLN A 100 8.44 6.87 5.83
N TRP A 101 9.10 7.36 4.78
CA TRP A 101 9.26 6.67 3.51
C TRP A 101 10.70 6.78 3.04
N TRP A 102 11.23 5.70 2.48
CA TRP A 102 12.53 5.64 1.80
C TRP A 102 12.37 4.80 0.55
N TRP A 103 13.02 5.19 -0.53
CA TRP A 103 13.07 4.42 -1.76
C TRP A 103 14.45 4.58 -2.40
N ASN A 104 14.92 3.52 -3.08
CA ASN A 104 16.29 3.41 -3.60
C ASN A 104 16.36 3.48 -5.13
N SER A 105 15.26 3.69 -5.82
CA SER A 105 15.21 3.78 -7.28
C SER A 105 14.46 5.02 -7.74
N THR A 106 14.79 5.50 -8.93
CA THR A 106 13.96 6.50 -9.62
C THR A 106 12.58 5.90 -9.89
N CYS A 107 11.52 6.66 -9.66
CA CYS A 107 10.15 6.19 -9.84
C CYS A 107 9.22 7.24 -10.45
N ASP A 108 8.22 6.75 -11.16
CA ASP A 108 7.09 7.52 -11.66
C ASP A 108 5.87 7.14 -10.85
N ARG A 109 5.10 8.12 -10.40
CA ARG A 109 3.90 7.85 -9.60
C ARG A 109 2.80 8.87 -9.81
N LEU A 110 1.60 8.46 -9.49
CA LEU A 110 0.44 9.33 -9.31
C LEU A 110 0.06 9.35 -7.85
N ASP A 111 0.02 10.53 -7.26
CA ASP A 111 -0.49 10.75 -5.91
C ASP A 111 -1.90 11.34 -6.02
N VAL A 112 -2.87 10.69 -5.42
CA VAL A 112 -4.25 11.17 -5.31
C VAL A 112 -4.51 11.48 -3.85
N ILE A 113 -4.63 12.75 -3.54
CA ILE A 113 -4.89 13.26 -2.22
C ILE A 113 -6.40 13.50 -2.10
N VAL A 114 -7.06 12.77 -1.20
CA VAL A 114 -8.52 12.80 -1.04
C VAL A 114 -8.87 13.37 0.32
N SER A 115 -9.59 14.49 0.32
CA SER A 115 -10.05 15.12 1.54
C SER A 115 -11.01 14.22 2.32
N PRO A 116 -10.99 14.24 3.66
CA PRO A 116 -11.98 13.52 4.46
C PRO A 116 -13.42 13.92 4.16
N ASP A 117 -13.65 15.17 3.77
CA ASP A 117 -14.96 15.76 3.46
C ASP A 117 -15.29 15.77 1.94
N VAL A 118 -14.65 14.90 1.18
CA VAL A 118 -14.74 14.84 -0.31
C VAL A 118 -16.20 14.79 -0.83
N PHE A 119 -17.11 14.23 -0.06
CA PHE A 119 -18.53 14.11 -0.47
C PHE A 119 -19.35 15.39 -0.20
N GLY A 120 -18.89 16.29 0.69
CA GLY A 120 -19.55 17.57 0.98
C GLY A 120 -20.90 17.47 1.68
N ASP A 121 -21.34 16.28 2.09
CA ASP A 121 -22.63 15.99 2.74
C ASP A 121 -22.51 15.80 4.26
N GLY A 122 -21.34 16.10 4.84
CA GLY A 122 -21.02 15.87 6.25
C GLY A 122 -20.54 14.45 6.55
N SER A 123 -20.56 13.54 5.57
CA SER A 123 -19.90 12.24 5.72
C SER A 123 -18.38 12.39 5.60
N SER A 124 -17.65 11.57 6.35
CA SER A 124 -16.18 11.60 6.34
C SER A 124 -15.61 10.32 5.74
N LEU A 125 -14.71 10.48 4.76
CA LEU A 125 -13.97 9.37 4.18
C LEU A 125 -12.83 8.93 5.10
N ASN A 126 -13.06 7.87 5.88
CA ASN A 126 -12.06 7.26 6.73
C ASN A 126 -11.56 5.97 6.10
N VAL A 127 -10.39 6.02 5.47
CA VAL A 127 -9.80 4.86 4.80
C VAL A 127 -8.96 4.01 5.75
N VAL A 128 -8.75 2.74 5.38
CA VAL A 128 -7.83 1.83 6.09
C VAL A 128 -6.40 2.01 5.60
N ASP A 129 -5.44 1.83 6.50
CA ASP A 129 -4.02 1.82 6.16
C ASP A 129 -3.65 0.56 5.37
N ARG A 130 -3.10 0.75 4.15
CA ARG A 130 -2.62 -0.33 3.29
C ARG A 130 -1.24 -0.02 2.74
N TYR A 131 -0.28 -0.86 3.05
CA TYR A 131 1.09 -0.68 2.58
C TYR A 131 1.26 -1.01 1.09
N VAL A 132 0.66 -2.12 0.64
CA VAL A 132 0.64 -2.52 -0.77
C VAL A 132 -0.66 -3.26 -1.06
N PHE A 133 -1.31 -2.91 -2.16
CA PHE A 133 -2.48 -3.62 -2.64
C PHE A 133 -2.68 -3.39 -4.16
N ARG A 134 -3.56 -4.17 -4.75
CA ARG A 134 -4.03 -4.01 -6.13
C ARG A 134 -5.55 -3.94 -6.15
N ASP A 135 -6.07 -3.08 -6.99
CA ASP A 135 -7.49 -3.01 -7.36
C ASP A 135 -7.55 -2.62 -8.84
N SER A 136 -8.04 -3.52 -9.67
CA SER A 136 -8.01 -3.36 -11.12
C SER A 136 -8.80 -2.15 -11.64
N GLU A 137 -9.88 -1.79 -10.97
CA GLU A 137 -10.70 -0.65 -11.35
C GLU A 137 -10.02 0.67 -10.96
N MET A 138 -9.48 0.75 -9.74
CA MET A 138 -8.70 1.90 -9.30
C MET A 138 -7.42 2.05 -10.14
N GLU A 139 -6.74 0.94 -10.48
CA GLU A 139 -5.58 0.93 -11.36
C GLU A 139 -5.91 1.53 -12.73
N ALA A 140 -7.03 1.14 -13.35
CA ALA A 140 -7.46 1.67 -14.64
C ALA A 140 -7.69 3.19 -14.59
N ILE A 141 -8.33 3.67 -13.53
CA ILE A 141 -8.57 5.11 -13.31
C ILE A 141 -7.24 5.86 -13.13
N CYS A 142 -6.37 5.38 -12.25
CA CYS A 142 -5.09 6.02 -11.94
C CYS A 142 -4.18 6.05 -13.17
N ARG A 143 -4.10 4.96 -13.94
CA ARG A 143 -3.32 4.89 -15.18
C ARG A 143 -3.80 5.92 -16.20
N HIS A 144 -5.11 6.01 -16.39
CA HIS A 144 -5.69 6.97 -17.32
C HIS A 144 -5.48 8.42 -16.88
N LEU A 145 -5.64 8.72 -15.58
CA LEU A 145 -5.31 10.03 -15.01
C LEU A 145 -3.84 10.39 -15.26
N TYR A 146 -2.91 9.48 -14.97
CA TYR A 146 -1.48 9.71 -15.18
C TYR A 146 -1.18 10.00 -16.64
N GLN A 147 -1.72 9.22 -17.58
CA GLN A 147 -1.54 9.44 -19.01
C GLN A 147 -2.04 10.83 -19.45
N LYS A 148 -3.23 11.23 -18.98
CA LYS A 148 -3.79 12.55 -19.30
C LYS A 148 -2.97 13.71 -18.72
N LEU A 149 -2.38 13.53 -17.53
CA LEU A 149 -1.54 14.51 -16.89
C LEU A 149 -0.14 14.58 -17.54
N SER A 150 0.39 13.47 -18.07
CA SER A 150 1.74 13.37 -18.65
C SER A 150 1.80 13.73 -20.12
N LEU A 151 0.76 13.50 -20.90
CA LEU A 151 0.71 13.62 -22.36
C LEU A 151 0.05 14.94 -22.81
N ASN A 152 0.69 16.10 -22.58
CA ASN A 152 0.41 17.36 -23.32
C ASN A 152 -1.00 17.97 -23.25
N GLY A 153 -1.62 18.02 -22.15
CA GLY A 153 -2.82 18.82 -22.03
C GLY A 153 -3.11 19.12 -20.57
N ARG A 154 -3.47 20.35 -20.25
CA ARG A 154 -4.13 20.58 -18.97
C ARG A 154 -5.44 19.78 -19.02
N PRO A 155 -5.57 18.63 -18.30
CA PRO A 155 -6.83 17.92 -18.29
C PRO A 155 -7.89 18.88 -17.79
N GLN A 156 -9.07 18.82 -18.40
CA GLN A 156 -10.16 19.66 -17.94
C GLN A 156 -10.40 19.35 -16.46
N ARG A 157 -10.41 20.36 -15.63
CA ARG A 157 -10.57 20.24 -14.16
C ARG A 157 -11.75 19.34 -13.80
N LEU A 158 -12.86 19.49 -14.51
CA LEU A 158 -14.06 18.67 -14.34
C LEU A 158 -13.81 17.17 -14.56
N TYR A 159 -12.95 16.82 -15.53
CA TYR A 159 -12.57 15.43 -15.75
C TYR A 159 -11.81 14.86 -14.55
N VAL A 160 -10.80 15.58 -14.06
CA VAL A 160 -10.02 15.14 -12.88
C VAL A 160 -10.91 15.03 -11.65
N GLU A 161 -11.79 15.99 -11.42
CA GLU A 161 -12.77 15.98 -10.35
C GLU A 161 -13.69 14.73 -10.42
N SER A 162 -14.21 14.42 -11.60
CA SER A 162 -15.05 13.23 -11.78
C SER A 162 -14.30 11.92 -11.48
N GLN A 163 -13.03 11.81 -11.87
CA GLN A 163 -12.21 10.62 -11.57
C GLN A 163 -11.82 10.55 -10.10
N LEU A 164 -11.53 11.68 -9.45
CA LEU A 164 -11.28 11.73 -8.01
C LEU A 164 -12.52 11.27 -7.23
N MET A 165 -13.70 11.74 -7.62
CA MET A 165 -14.94 11.30 -6.98
C MET A 165 -15.19 9.79 -7.18
N ARG A 166 -14.91 9.24 -8.36
CA ARG A 166 -14.99 7.78 -8.58
C ARG A 166 -14.03 7.02 -7.68
N LEU A 167 -12.79 7.49 -7.54
CA LEU A 167 -11.82 6.89 -6.61
C LEU A 167 -12.30 7.00 -5.16
N ALA A 168 -12.84 8.14 -4.75
CA ALA A 168 -13.39 8.34 -3.41
C ALA A 168 -14.53 7.36 -3.09
N VAL A 169 -15.43 7.12 -4.06
CA VAL A 169 -16.51 6.11 -3.92
C VAL A 169 -15.93 4.70 -3.80
N LEU A 170 -14.93 4.33 -4.62
CA LEU A 170 -14.29 3.02 -4.51
C LEU A 170 -13.53 2.86 -3.18
N LEU A 171 -12.88 3.92 -2.70
CA LEU A 171 -12.23 3.94 -1.38
C LEU A 171 -13.25 3.76 -0.26
N LEU A 172 -14.40 4.45 -0.34
CA LEU A 172 -15.47 4.31 0.63
C LEU A 172 -16.03 2.88 0.64
N ASP A 173 -16.30 2.33 -0.54
CA ASP A 173 -16.89 0.99 -0.68
C ASP A 173 -15.93 -0.14 -0.28
N ARG A 174 -14.66 -0.07 -0.66
CA ARG A 174 -13.74 -1.19 -0.57
C ARG A 174 -12.66 -1.04 0.49
N HIS A 175 -12.30 0.20 0.83
CA HIS A 175 -11.14 0.50 1.66
C HIS A 175 -11.43 1.48 2.81
N SER A 176 -12.70 1.73 3.14
CA SER A 176 -13.05 2.53 4.32
C SER A 176 -13.15 1.70 5.58
N THR A 177 -12.99 2.36 6.74
CA THR A 177 -13.24 1.74 8.04
C THR A 177 -14.72 1.39 8.22
N ALA A 178 -15.63 2.20 7.66
CA ALA A 178 -17.07 1.95 7.64
C ALA A 178 -17.41 0.72 6.79
N SER A 179 -16.86 0.60 5.58
CA SER A 179 -17.03 -0.57 4.73
C SER A 179 -16.48 -1.85 5.38
N LEU A 180 -15.34 -1.77 6.08
CA LEU A 180 -14.83 -2.88 6.87
C LEU A 180 -15.73 -3.24 8.07
N ALA A 181 -16.39 -2.24 8.67
CA ALA A 181 -17.33 -2.47 9.76
C ALA A 181 -18.69 -2.97 9.24
N ALA A 182 -19.16 -2.46 8.09
CA ALA A 182 -20.39 -2.86 7.42
C ALA A 182 -20.27 -4.15 6.61
N ARG A 183 -19.06 -4.61 6.29
CA ARG A 183 -18.86 -5.98 5.86
C ARG A 183 -19.20 -6.89 7.01
N ILE A 184 -20.50 -7.11 7.22
CA ILE A 184 -20.99 -8.38 7.75
C ILE A 184 -20.26 -9.42 6.89
N PRO A 185 -19.36 -10.25 7.46
CA PRO A 185 -18.69 -11.26 6.65
C PRO A 185 -19.78 -11.98 5.89
N PRO A 186 -19.69 -12.14 4.56
CA PRO A 186 -20.74 -12.83 3.81
C PRO A 186 -21.03 -14.11 4.56
N PRO A 187 -22.31 -14.55 4.71
CA PRO A 187 -22.65 -15.76 5.46
C PRO A 187 -21.65 -16.85 5.10
N GLY A 188 -20.92 -17.37 6.08
CA GLY A 188 -19.83 -18.30 5.85
C GLY A 188 -18.45 -17.71 5.62
N SER A 189 -18.10 -16.53 6.16
CA SER A 189 -16.75 -15.99 6.25
C SER A 189 -16.27 -15.95 7.70
N LEU A 190 -14.95 -15.80 7.93
CA LEU A 190 -14.43 -15.52 9.27
C LEU A 190 -14.94 -14.16 9.76
N THR A 191 -15.28 -14.08 11.04
CA THR A 191 -15.53 -12.78 11.66
C THR A 191 -14.26 -11.92 11.60
N ARG A 192 -14.40 -10.59 11.69
CA ARG A 192 -13.26 -9.66 11.70
C ARG A 192 -12.25 -9.99 12.79
N ASN A 193 -12.74 -10.33 13.99
CA ASN A 193 -11.89 -10.68 15.12
C ASN A 193 -11.14 -12.00 14.89
N GLN A 194 -11.83 -13.03 14.35
CA GLN A 194 -11.21 -14.29 13.97
C GLN A 194 -10.14 -14.07 12.90
N ALA A 195 -10.45 -13.35 11.82
CA ALA A 195 -9.49 -13.05 10.76
C ALA A 195 -8.25 -12.31 11.31
N ARG A 196 -8.45 -11.27 12.13
CA ARG A 196 -7.35 -10.51 12.73
C ARG A 196 -6.49 -11.42 13.61
N ARG A 197 -7.08 -12.19 14.54
CA ARG A 197 -6.33 -13.10 15.44
C ARG A 197 -5.48 -14.09 14.66
N VAL A 198 -6.04 -14.68 13.59
CA VAL A 198 -5.31 -15.63 12.74
C VAL A 198 -4.18 -14.96 11.97
N LEU A 199 -4.41 -13.79 11.38
CA LEU A 199 -3.38 -13.08 10.62
C LEU A 199 -2.25 -12.60 11.53
N ASP A 200 -2.56 -12.04 12.70
CA ASP A 200 -1.57 -11.62 13.72
C ASP A 200 -0.74 -12.84 14.20
N TYR A 201 -1.39 -13.99 14.41
CA TYR A 201 -0.69 -15.22 14.77
C TYR A 201 0.25 -15.72 13.68
N ILE A 202 -0.20 -15.74 12.42
CA ILE A 202 0.65 -16.09 11.27
C ILE A 202 1.88 -15.19 11.20
N GLU A 203 1.69 -13.87 11.27
CA GLU A 203 2.80 -12.91 11.19
C GLU A 203 3.82 -13.09 12.32
N SER A 204 3.36 -13.39 13.53
CA SER A 204 4.22 -13.59 14.69
C SER A 204 4.98 -14.92 14.67
N ASN A 205 4.50 -15.91 13.90
CA ASN A 205 5.02 -17.27 13.91
C ASN A 205 5.51 -17.78 12.56
N LEU A 206 5.82 -16.88 11.60
CA LEU A 206 6.25 -17.26 10.25
C LEU A 206 7.48 -18.17 10.22
N SER A 207 8.39 -18.03 11.19
CA SER A 207 9.62 -18.83 11.32
C SER A 207 9.39 -20.25 11.84
N HIS A 208 8.19 -20.55 12.38
CA HIS A 208 7.86 -21.84 12.93
C HIS A 208 6.95 -22.65 11.98
N GLU A 209 6.83 -23.93 12.24
CA GLU A 209 5.85 -24.74 11.54
C GLU A 209 4.44 -24.22 11.90
N LEU A 210 3.67 -23.88 10.87
CA LEU A 210 2.29 -23.40 11.01
C LEU A 210 1.34 -24.45 10.43
N THR A 211 0.62 -25.13 11.28
CA THR A 211 -0.34 -26.15 10.87
C THR A 211 -1.75 -25.57 10.70
N LEU A 212 -2.49 -26.14 9.76
CA LEU A 212 -3.90 -25.78 9.57
C LEU A 212 -4.73 -26.00 10.85
N ARG A 213 -4.34 -26.98 11.66
CA ARG A 213 -4.99 -27.29 12.94
C ARG A 213 -4.83 -26.17 13.96
N GLU A 214 -3.62 -25.63 14.09
CA GLU A 214 -3.35 -24.49 14.98
C GLU A 214 -4.15 -23.27 14.56
N LEU A 215 -4.12 -22.94 13.26
CA LEU A 215 -4.85 -21.79 12.75
C LEU A 215 -6.37 -21.92 12.93
N ALA A 216 -6.92 -23.13 12.74
CA ALA A 216 -8.32 -23.40 12.99
C ALA A 216 -8.68 -23.29 14.48
N GLY A 217 -7.79 -23.75 15.37
CA GLY A 217 -7.95 -23.65 16.83
C GLY A 217 -8.09 -22.21 17.34
N ILE A 218 -7.43 -21.23 16.67
CA ILE A 218 -7.56 -19.80 17.03
C ILE A 218 -9.00 -19.28 16.85
N THR A 219 -9.77 -19.93 15.98
CA THR A 219 -11.11 -19.49 15.57
C THR A 219 -12.23 -20.36 16.13
N ASP A 220 -11.89 -21.43 16.87
CA ASP A 220 -12.80 -22.45 17.37
C ASP A 220 -13.62 -23.15 16.26
N LEU A 221 -13.01 -23.29 15.06
CA LEU A 221 -13.64 -23.90 13.89
C LEU A 221 -12.99 -25.25 13.56
N SER A 222 -13.78 -26.13 12.91
CA SER A 222 -13.21 -27.33 12.31
C SER A 222 -12.24 -26.98 11.16
N LEU A 223 -11.27 -27.85 10.87
CA LEU A 223 -10.26 -27.65 9.82
C LEU A 223 -10.86 -27.25 8.47
N HIS A 224 -11.85 -28.02 8.01
CA HIS A 224 -12.51 -27.78 6.72
C HIS A 224 -13.31 -26.47 6.71
N HIS A 225 -13.97 -26.17 7.81
CA HIS A 225 -14.75 -24.95 7.94
C HIS A 225 -13.82 -23.74 7.94
N PHE A 226 -12.77 -23.78 8.76
CA PHE A 226 -11.74 -22.73 8.78
C PHE A 226 -11.12 -22.48 7.41
N ALA A 227 -10.60 -23.52 6.72
CA ALA A 227 -9.95 -23.37 5.43
C ALA A 227 -10.86 -22.70 4.37
N ARG A 228 -12.13 -23.10 4.35
CA ARG A 228 -13.14 -22.52 3.47
C ARG A 228 -13.43 -21.06 3.80
N LEU A 229 -13.64 -20.75 5.09
CA LEU A 229 -13.93 -19.40 5.55
C LEU A 229 -12.73 -18.47 5.35
N PHE A 230 -11.53 -18.96 5.68
CA PHE A 230 -10.28 -18.20 5.46
C PHE A 230 -10.10 -17.84 3.99
N LYS A 231 -10.20 -18.83 3.08
CA LYS A 231 -10.11 -18.58 1.63
C LYS A 231 -11.15 -17.57 1.15
N ARG A 232 -12.36 -17.62 1.68
CA ARG A 232 -13.43 -16.70 1.33
C ARG A 232 -13.17 -15.28 1.85
N THR A 233 -12.55 -15.17 3.04
CA THR A 233 -12.26 -13.88 3.70
C THR A 233 -11.02 -13.21 3.14
N ILE A 234 -9.95 -14.01 2.92
CA ILE A 234 -8.61 -13.51 2.54
C ILE A 234 -8.36 -13.60 1.03
N GLY A 235 -9.16 -14.41 0.32
CA GLY A 235 -9.03 -14.62 -1.13
C GLY A 235 -8.14 -15.80 -1.52
N VAL A 236 -7.25 -16.26 -0.63
CA VAL A 236 -6.34 -17.38 -0.87
C VAL A 236 -6.42 -18.42 0.25
N ALA A 237 -6.01 -19.66 -0.03
CA ALA A 237 -5.99 -20.72 1.00
C ALA A 237 -4.96 -20.41 2.09
N PRO A 238 -5.17 -20.85 3.36
CA PRO A 238 -4.30 -20.56 4.50
C PRO A 238 -2.82 -20.87 4.23
N TYR A 239 -2.52 -22.07 3.74
CA TYR A 239 -1.14 -22.46 3.43
C TYR A 239 -0.49 -21.56 2.37
N ARG A 240 -1.22 -21.22 1.32
CA ARG A 240 -0.73 -20.29 0.29
C ARG A 240 -0.44 -18.91 0.87
N TYR A 241 -1.30 -18.41 1.73
CA TYR A 241 -1.09 -17.15 2.43
C TYR A 241 0.20 -17.17 3.26
N VAL A 242 0.42 -18.23 4.04
CA VAL A 242 1.67 -18.39 4.83
C VAL A 242 2.89 -18.38 3.92
N LEU A 243 2.87 -19.12 2.80
CA LEU A 243 3.98 -19.13 1.85
C LEU A 243 4.23 -17.74 1.22
N GLU A 244 3.19 -17.02 0.86
CA GLU A 244 3.29 -15.64 0.35
C GLU A 244 3.97 -14.72 1.39
N ARG A 245 3.56 -14.79 2.67
CA ARG A 245 4.16 -14.00 3.75
C ARG A 245 5.63 -14.36 4.01
N ARG A 246 5.97 -15.67 3.99
CA ARG A 246 7.35 -16.14 4.12
C ARG A 246 8.23 -15.63 2.99
N VAL A 247 7.76 -15.68 1.74
CA VAL A 247 8.47 -15.16 0.56
C VAL A 247 8.68 -13.65 0.68
N GLU A 248 7.67 -12.89 1.10
CA GLU A 248 7.82 -11.44 1.31
C GLU A 248 8.87 -11.12 2.39
N ARG A 249 8.87 -11.86 3.48
CA ARG A 249 9.89 -11.71 4.54
C ARG A 249 11.29 -12.08 4.03
N ALA A 250 11.40 -13.14 3.23
CA ALA A 250 12.66 -13.55 2.61
C ALA A 250 13.21 -12.49 1.65
N LYS A 251 12.39 -11.83 0.84
CA LYS A 251 12.83 -10.72 -0.02
C LYS A 251 13.50 -9.62 0.78
N VAL A 252 12.95 -9.25 1.92
CA VAL A 252 13.55 -8.25 2.80
C VAL A 252 14.92 -8.72 3.26
N MET A 253 15.03 -9.96 3.75
CA MET A 253 16.30 -10.50 4.25
C MET A 253 17.35 -10.65 3.14
N LEU A 254 16.98 -11.07 1.95
CA LEU A 254 17.87 -11.14 0.79
C LEU A 254 18.46 -9.78 0.41
N CYS A 255 17.73 -8.70 0.65
CA CYS A 255 18.19 -7.34 0.38
C CYS A 255 19.02 -6.73 1.52
N THR A 256 18.79 -7.13 2.77
CA THR A 256 19.33 -6.42 3.96
C THR A 256 20.34 -7.24 4.77
N ALA A 257 20.20 -8.57 4.76
CA ALA A 257 21.03 -9.44 5.58
C ALA A 257 22.24 -9.97 4.80
N ASP A 258 23.36 -10.11 5.50
CA ASP A 258 24.53 -10.81 5.01
C ASP A 258 24.51 -12.27 5.49
N ALA A 259 23.41 -12.95 5.19
CA ALA A 259 23.13 -14.33 5.59
C ALA A 259 23.12 -15.25 4.38
N SER A 260 23.40 -16.54 4.59
CA SER A 260 23.31 -17.53 3.54
C SER A 260 21.84 -17.79 3.13
N LEU A 261 21.64 -18.30 1.90
CA LEU A 261 20.28 -18.69 1.46
C LEU A 261 19.68 -19.79 2.34
N ALA A 262 20.52 -20.68 2.88
CA ALA A 262 20.08 -21.70 3.81
C ALA A 262 19.55 -21.07 5.12
N ASP A 263 20.30 -20.13 5.71
CA ASP A 263 19.89 -19.45 6.93
C ASP A 263 18.63 -18.64 6.72
N ILE A 264 18.54 -17.93 5.60
CA ILE A 264 17.33 -17.16 5.26
C ILE A 264 16.13 -18.11 5.13
N SER A 265 16.28 -19.23 4.42
CA SER A 265 15.17 -20.18 4.23
C SER A 265 14.64 -20.73 5.55
N LEU A 266 15.52 -21.09 6.47
CA LEU A 266 15.16 -21.58 7.80
C LEU A 266 14.51 -20.48 8.66
N SER A 267 15.10 -19.28 8.64
CA SER A 267 14.61 -18.15 9.46
C SER A 267 13.23 -17.65 9.07
N VAL A 268 12.81 -17.88 7.81
CA VAL A 268 11.46 -17.56 7.36
C VAL A 268 10.51 -18.77 7.42
N GLY A 269 10.97 -19.92 7.91
CA GLY A 269 10.15 -21.09 8.22
C GLY A 269 10.00 -22.12 7.12
N PHE A 270 10.93 -22.19 6.15
CA PHE A 270 10.97 -23.31 5.21
C PHE A 270 11.83 -24.45 5.76
N ASP A 271 11.37 -25.68 5.58
CA ASP A 271 12.06 -26.88 6.05
C ASP A 271 13.36 -27.18 5.28
N SER A 272 13.49 -26.63 4.06
CA SER A 272 14.68 -26.80 3.23
C SER A 272 14.87 -25.63 2.26
N GLN A 273 16.15 -25.36 1.94
CA GLN A 273 16.52 -24.37 0.92
C GLN A 273 15.96 -24.73 -0.46
N SER A 274 15.85 -26.03 -0.79
CA SER A 274 15.29 -26.49 -2.07
C SER A 274 13.82 -26.12 -2.20
N HIS A 275 13.03 -26.39 -1.16
CA HIS A 275 11.61 -26.02 -1.12
C HIS A 275 11.45 -24.50 -1.19
N PHE A 276 12.23 -23.74 -0.42
CA PHE A 276 12.26 -22.30 -0.47
C PHE A 276 12.53 -21.77 -1.89
N THR A 277 13.61 -22.25 -2.53
CA THR A 277 14.01 -21.81 -3.88
C THR A 277 12.90 -22.07 -4.91
N SER A 278 12.27 -23.24 -4.84
CA SER A 278 11.16 -23.60 -5.73
C SER A 278 9.94 -22.70 -5.55
N VAL A 279 9.53 -22.47 -4.29
CA VAL A 279 8.38 -21.61 -3.96
C VAL A 279 8.67 -20.16 -4.34
N PHE A 280 9.84 -19.64 -3.97
CA PHE A 280 10.27 -18.29 -4.28
C PHE A 280 10.30 -18.05 -5.79
N GLY A 281 10.95 -18.93 -6.55
CA GLY A 281 11.02 -18.83 -8.03
C GLY A 281 9.65 -18.80 -8.68
N ARG A 282 8.73 -19.64 -8.23
CA ARG A 282 7.35 -19.68 -8.74
C ARG A 282 6.56 -18.41 -8.41
N MET A 283 6.78 -17.79 -7.26
CA MET A 283 6.03 -16.60 -6.80
C MET A 283 6.63 -15.29 -7.31
N VAL A 284 7.97 -15.24 -7.44
CA VAL A 284 8.70 -14.01 -7.78
C VAL A 284 9.10 -13.94 -9.24
N GLY A 285 9.17 -15.09 -9.91
CA GLY A 285 9.63 -15.19 -11.31
C GLY A 285 11.16 -15.18 -11.47
N ALA A 286 11.92 -15.20 -10.36
CA ALA A 286 13.38 -15.26 -10.33
C ALA A 286 13.82 -16.10 -9.13
N THR A 287 14.98 -16.73 -9.21
CA THR A 287 15.54 -17.44 -8.05
C THR A 287 15.97 -16.49 -6.94
N PRO A 288 16.05 -16.94 -5.67
CA PRO A 288 16.53 -16.09 -4.57
C PRO A 288 17.92 -15.50 -4.84
N THR A 289 18.82 -16.26 -5.47
CA THR A 289 20.17 -15.82 -5.84
C THR A 289 20.15 -14.71 -6.88
N GLU A 290 19.36 -14.85 -7.94
CA GLU A 290 19.19 -13.82 -8.96
C GLU A 290 18.57 -12.56 -8.38
N PHE A 291 17.57 -12.71 -7.52
CA PHE A 291 16.94 -11.61 -6.81
C PHE A 291 17.94 -10.86 -5.92
N GLN A 292 18.74 -11.59 -5.12
CA GLN A 292 19.79 -11.02 -4.27
C GLN A 292 20.88 -10.33 -5.12
N GLY A 293 21.32 -10.96 -6.20
CA GLY A 293 22.35 -10.42 -7.09
C GLY A 293 21.91 -9.13 -7.78
N SER A 294 20.66 -9.08 -8.24
CA SER A 294 20.07 -7.87 -8.83
C SER A 294 19.94 -6.75 -7.80
N SER A 295 19.62 -7.05 -6.56
CA SER A 295 19.53 -6.07 -5.45
C SER A 295 20.92 -5.56 -5.04
N ARG A 296 21.97 -6.41 -5.02
CA ARG A 296 23.35 -6.01 -4.70
C ARG A 296 24.03 -5.17 -5.80
N LYS A 297 23.79 -5.49 -7.08
CA LYS A 297 24.30 -4.70 -8.22
C LYS A 297 23.75 -3.28 -8.25
N ARG A 298 22.61 -3.06 -7.64
CA ARG A 298 21.91 -1.77 -7.59
C ARG A 298 22.29 -0.92 -6.36
N ARG A 299 23.06 -1.50 -5.42
CA ARG A 299 23.60 -0.79 -4.24
C ARG A 299 25.02 -0.23 -4.46
N ARG A 300 25.68 -0.64 -5.54
CA ARG A 300 26.97 -0.10 -5.99
C ARG A 300 26.78 0.93 -7.09
#